data_09d54ac563edf013fb50da1ebddea009
#
_entry.id   09d54ac563edf013fb50da1ebddea009
#
_cell.length_a   1.000
_cell.length_b   1.000
_cell.length_c   1.000
_cell.angle_alpha   90.00
_cell.angle_beta   90.00
_cell.angle_gamma   90.00
#
_symmetry.space_group_name_H-M   'P 1'
#
loop_
_entity.id
_entity.type
_entity.pdbx_description
1 polymer ?
#
loop_
_entity_poly.entity_id
_entity_poly.type
_entity_poly.pdbx_seq_one_letter_code
_entity_poly.pdbx_strand_id
1 'polypeptide(L)'
;MIQVTLASNAIHLEAARRLHDGLSPCHAALEILLWEPNRFQLTPADRCRWPLRLPARPWSYALLAPWALLGLVGDLRLAHRRGAGQGLRLLLSRARNLTLLDDGLDPYRARPRALDPLAFPAGLTCWLFSDAPAWRASWCARFRCRELGPLYPASPPPALPSSAPASGTLILDSPGLEGLADQGRPLPRPWCLVPHPVVGKRSWPLPLEAGDRCRPGAPEDLLPRWQGTVVVGESLLLLAALRLRAPGTRLIIALPPTTDAHLRAQVAREAAREPLVVLQEG
;
A
#
# COMPACT_ATOMS: atom_id res chain seq x y z
N MET A 1 -29.50 -2.25 -5.36
CA MET A 1 -28.58 -1.15 -5.04
C MET A 1 -27.24 -1.44 -5.69
N ILE A 2 -26.46 -0.41 -5.99
CA ILE A 2 -25.14 -0.52 -6.62
C ILE A 2 -24.08 -0.29 -5.57
N GLN A 3 -23.05 -1.11 -5.56
CA GLN A 3 -21.82 -0.89 -4.79
C GLN A 3 -20.73 -0.43 -5.75
N VAL A 4 -20.05 0.65 -5.42
CA VAL A 4 -18.96 1.19 -6.23
C VAL A 4 -17.68 1.15 -5.41
N THR A 5 -16.66 0.48 -5.92
CA THR A 5 -15.34 0.41 -5.30
C THR A 5 -14.33 1.14 -6.17
N LEU A 6 -13.60 2.09 -5.60
CA LEU A 6 -12.52 2.81 -6.27
C LEU A 6 -11.15 2.28 -5.78
N ALA A 7 -10.42 1.64 -6.69
CA ALA A 7 -9.07 1.16 -6.45
C ALA A 7 -8.05 1.97 -7.26
N SER A 8 -7.26 2.80 -6.60
CA SER A 8 -6.24 3.64 -7.23
C SER A 8 -4.83 3.01 -7.19
N ASN A 9 -4.66 1.91 -6.47
CA ASN A 9 -3.41 1.14 -6.40
C ASN A 9 -3.69 -0.33 -6.03
N ALA A 10 -2.64 -1.15 -6.01
CA ALA A 10 -2.75 -2.58 -5.71
C ALA A 10 -3.25 -2.87 -4.28
N ILE A 11 -2.95 -1.99 -3.32
CA ILE A 11 -3.38 -2.13 -1.91
C ILE A 11 -4.88 -1.94 -1.80
N HIS A 12 -5.42 -0.91 -2.45
CA HIS A 12 -6.87 -0.68 -2.50
C HIS A 12 -7.60 -1.85 -3.16
N LEU A 13 -7.00 -2.43 -4.21
CA LEU A 13 -7.55 -3.60 -4.87
C LEU A 13 -7.54 -4.81 -3.94
N GLU A 14 -6.45 -5.04 -3.20
CA GLU A 14 -6.37 -6.13 -2.24
C GLU A 14 -7.37 -5.96 -1.08
N ALA A 15 -7.52 -4.75 -0.56
CA ALA A 15 -8.57 -4.45 0.42
C ALA A 15 -9.97 -4.74 -0.14
N ALA A 16 -10.21 -4.36 -1.40
CA ALA A 16 -11.47 -4.63 -2.08
C ALA A 16 -11.73 -6.12 -2.27
N ARG A 17 -10.69 -6.92 -2.64
CA ARG A 17 -10.77 -8.38 -2.76
C ARG A 17 -11.21 -9.02 -1.45
N ARG A 18 -10.54 -8.70 -0.36
CA ARG A 18 -10.85 -9.27 0.96
C ARG A 18 -12.23 -8.89 1.46
N LEU A 19 -12.66 -7.65 1.19
CA LEU A 19 -14.02 -7.25 1.48
C LEU A 19 -15.04 -8.03 0.65
N HIS A 20 -14.79 -8.22 -0.62
CA HIS A 20 -15.66 -8.99 -1.50
C HIS A 20 -15.76 -10.46 -1.03
N ASP A 21 -14.62 -11.08 -0.71
CA ASP A 21 -14.56 -12.49 -0.32
C ASP A 21 -15.07 -12.72 1.12
N GLY A 22 -14.90 -11.75 2.01
CA GLY A 22 -15.28 -11.85 3.43
C GLY A 22 -16.73 -11.41 3.74
N LEU A 23 -17.31 -10.56 2.92
CA LEU A 23 -18.71 -10.23 3.04
C LEU A 23 -19.46 -11.29 2.24
N SER A 24 -20.19 -12.17 2.93
CA SER A 24 -21.16 -13.07 2.28
C SER A 24 -21.91 -12.28 1.21
N PRO A 25 -22.16 -12.87 0.04
CA PRO A 25 -22.89 -12.20 -1.03
C PRO A 25 -24.29 -11.83 -0.54
N CYS A 26 -24.40 -10.74 0.22
CA CYS A 26 -25.66 -10.14 0.61
C CYS A 26 -26.32 -9.63 -0.66
N HIS A 27 -27.16 -10.49 -1.21
CA HIS A 27 -28.28 -10.16 -2.08
C HIS A 27 -28.07 -9.01 -3.08
N ALA A 28 -27.78 -9.39 -4.33
CA ALA A 28 -28.11 -8.64 -5.55
C ALA A 28 -27.66 -7.16 -5.62
N ALA A 29 -26.60 -6.78 -4.95
CA ALA A 29 -25.97 -5.50 -5.24
C ALA A 29 -25.08 -5.66 -6.47
N LEU A 30 -25.34 -4.89 -7.51
CA LEU A 30 -24.46 -4.79 -8.63
C LEU A 30 -23.14 -4.14 -8.17
N GLU A 31 -22.05 -4.89 -8.23
CA GLU A 31 -20.73 -4.36 -7.86
C GLU A 31 -19.99 -3.81 -9.08
N ILE A 32 -19.51 -2.58 -8.97
CA ILE A 32 -18.75 -1.90 -10.01
C ILE A 32 -17.37 -1.56 -9.46
N LEU A 33 -16.33 -2.03 -10.13
CA LEU A 33 -14.95 -1.64 -9.84
C LEU A 33 -14.53 -0.48 -10.74
N LEU A 34 -14.15 0.63 -10.14
CA LEU A 34 -13.39 1.70 -10.80
C LEU A 34 -11.91 1.51 -10.48
N TRP A 35 -11.04 1.37 -11.49
CA TRP A 35 -9.61 1.17 -11.26
C TRP A 35 -8.74 2.08 -12.12
N GLU A 36 -7.50 2.30 -11.72
CA GLU A 36 -6.51 3.08 -12.47
C GLU A 36 -5.60 2.15 -13.31
N PRO A 37 -5.89 1.91 -14.60
CA PRO A 37 -5.17 0.95 -15.45
C PRO A 37 -3.70 1.32 -15.68
N ASN A 38 -3.33 2.58 -15.49
CA ASN A 38 -1.95 3.06 -15.62
C ASN A 38 -1.08 2.73 -14.39
N ARG A 39 -1.67 2.27 -13.29
CA ARG A 39 -0.96 1.98 -12.04
C ARG A 39 -0.84 0.49 -11.74
N PHE A 40 -1.82 -0.29 -12.14
CA PHE A 40 -1.83 -1.73 -11.94
C PHE A 40 -2.76 -2.42 -12.92
N GLN A 41 -2.56 -3.72 -13.09
CA GLN A 41 -3.40 -4.54 -13.97
C GLN A 41 -4.27 -5.50 -13.15
N LEU A 42 -5.47 -5.74 -13.65
CA LEU A 42 -6.40 -6.72 -13.07
C LEU A 42 -6.04 -8.14 -13.53
N THR A 43 -5.97 -9.05 -12.59
CA THR A 43 -5.80 -10.47 -12.89
C THR A 43 -7.07 -11.07 -13.54
N PRO A 44 -6.99 -12.25 -14.16
CA PRO A 44 -8.19 -12.95 -14.62
C PRO A 44 -9.21 -13.18 -13.50
N ALA A 45 -8.76 -13.52 -12.29
CA ALA A 45 -9.63 -13.70 -11.12
C ALA A 45 -10.37 -12.40 -10.74
N ASP A 46 -9.71 -11.25 -10.82
CA ASP A 46 -10.36 -9.96 -10.57
C ASP A 46 -11.44 -9.66 -11.60
N ARG A 47 -11.18 -10.02 -12.85
CA ARG A 47 -12.14 -9.83 -13.93
C ARG A 47 -13.39 -10.71 -13.75
N CYS A 48 -13.25 -11.88 -13.17
CA CYS A 48 -14.39 -12.72 -12.79
C CYS A 48 -15.13 -12.16 -11.57
N ARG A 49 -14.38 -11.65 -10.58
CA ARG A 49 -14.94 -11.08 -9.34
C ARG A 49 -15.76 -9.81 -9.61
N TRP A 50 -15.25 -8.96 -10.51
CA TRP A 50 -15.94 -7.75 -10.95
C TRP A 50 -16.21 -7.78 -12.46
N PRO A 51 -17.33 -8.39 -12.90
CA PRO A 51 -17.73 -8.39 -14.31
C PRO A 51 -17.94 -6.97 -14.82
N LEU A 52 -18.49 -6.07 -13.97
CA LEU A 52 -18.59 -4.64 -14.27
C LEU A 52 -17.39 -3.89 -13.71
N ARG A 53 -16.54 -3.43 -14.61
CA ARG A 53 -15.33 -2.68 -14.30
C ARG A 53 -15.12 -1.57 -15.30
N LEU A 54 -14.74 -0.39 -14.80
CA LEU A 54 -14.50 0.80 -15.61
C LEU A 54 -13.19 1.44 -15.18
N PRO A 55 -12.39 2.00 -16.09
CA PRO A 55 -11.23 2.79 -15.70
C PRO A 55 -11.68 4.02 -14.91
N ALA A 56 -10.94 4.39 -13.87
CA ALA A 56 -11.25 5.55 -13.04
C ALA A 56 -10.97 6.86 -13.81
N ARG A 57 -11.87 7.23 -14.70
CA ARG A 57 -11.80 8.41 -15.58
C ARG A 57 -13.07 9.25 -15.48
N PRO A 58 -13.02 10.54 -15.86
CA PRO A 58 -14.19 11.43 -15.77
C PRO A 58 -15.47 10.88 -16.40
N TRP A 59 -15.38 10.25 -17.55
CA TRP A 59 -16.53 9.67 -18.24
C TRP A 59 -17.15 8.48 -17.47
N SER A 60 -16.35 7.68 -16.77
CA SER A 60 -16.86 6.56 -15.95
C SER A 60 -17.71 7.08 -14.80
N TYR A 61 -17.27 8.17 -14.16
CA TYR A 61 -18.08 8.83 -13.14
C TYR A 61 -19.35 9.44 -13.71
N ALA A 62 -19.29 9.97 -14.94
CA ALA A 62 -20.48 10.49 -15.64
C ALA A 62 -21.50 9.38 -15.93
N LEU A 63 -21.05 8.17 -16.29
CA LEU A 63 -21.93 7.02 -16.45
C LEU A 63 -22.62 6.60 -15.14
N LEU A 64 -21.99 6.81 -14.00
CA LEU A 64 -22.55 6.48 -12.68
C LEU A 64 -23.41 7.62 -12.11
N ALA A 65 -23.32 8.83 -12.65
CA ALA A 65 -24.03 9.99 -12.14
C ALA A 65 -25.56 9.81 -12.09
N PRO A 66 -26.27 9.26 -13.12
CA PRO A 66 -27.70 9.03 -13.05
C PRO A 66 -28.10 8.10 -11.87
N TRP A 67 -27.32 7.04 -11.66
CA TRP A 67 -27.57 6.09 -10.56
C TRP A 67 -27.37 6.74 -9.18
N ALA A 68 -26.37 7.63 -9.07
CA ALA A 68 -26.15 8.41 -7.86
C ALA A 68 -27.31 9.39 -7.59
N LEU A 69 -27.76 10.10 -8.62
CA LEU A 69 -28.89 11.05 -8.53
C LEU A 69 -30.19 10.36 -8.14
N LEU A 70 -30.43 9.15 -8.63
CA LEU A 70 -31.59 8.32 -8.26
C LEU A 70 -31.45 7.67 -6.88
N GLY A 71 -30.34 7.89 -6.15
CA GLY A 71 -30.11 7.31 -4.83
C GLY A 71 -29.90 5.79 -4.85
N LEU A 72 -29.46 5.24 -5.99
CA LEU A 72 -29.25 3.80 -6.17
C LEU A 72 -27.84 3.35 -5.78
N VAL A 73 -26.89 4.27 -5.56
CA VAL A 73 -25.56 3.98 -5.02
C VAL A 73 -25.69 3.73 -3.53
N GLY A 74 -25.61 2.46 -3.14
CA GLY A 74 -25.78 2.01 -1.76
C GLY A 74 -24.49 2.18 -0.94
N ASP A 75 -23.37 1.71 -1.45
CA ASP A 75 -22.07 1.80 -0.77
C ASP A 75 -20.99 2.29 -1.75
N LEU A 76 -20.23 3.28 -1.34
CA LEU A 76 -19.05 3.78 -2.05
C LEU A 76 -17.80 3.47 -1.22
N ARG A 77 -16.91 2.64 -1.77
CA ARG A 77 -15.68 2.18 -1.12
C ARG A 77 -14.48 2.86 -1.77
N LEU A 78 -13.68 3.56 -1.01
CA LEU A 78 -12.47 4.25 -1.50
C LEU A 78 -11.48 4.47 -0.36
N ALA A 79 -10.20 4.64 -0.71
CA ALA A 79 -9.16 4.93 0.27
C ALA A 79 -8.93 6.44 0.47
N HIS A 80 -9.07 7.24 -0.60
CA HIS A 80 -8.82 8.69 -0.55
C HIS A 80 -9.63 9.46 -1.59
N ARG A 81 -9.66 10.79 -1.43
CA ARG A 81 -10.34 11.72 -2.35
C ARG A 81 -9.42 12.37 -3.38
N ARG A 82 -8.18 11.96 -3.49
CA ARG A 82 -7.23 12.53 -4.47
C ARG A 82 -7.79 12.39 -5.88
N GLY A 83 -7.67 13.45 -6.67
CA GLY A 83 -8.19 13.46 -8.04
C GLY A 83 -9.71 13.47 -8.13
N ALA A 84 -10.42 13.79 -7.04
CA ALA A 84 -11.87 13.87 -7.00
C ALA A 84 -12.37 15.00 -7.90
N GLY A 85 -12.55 14.70 -9.19
CA GLY A 85 -13.31 15.53 -10.11
C GLY A 85 -14.77 15.62 -9.69
N GLN A 86 -15.55 16.43 -10.41
CA GLN A 86 -16.98 16.64 -10.09
C GLN A 86 -17.79 15.34 -10.01
N GLY A 87 -17.48 14.35 -10.85
CA GLY A 87 -18.19 13.06 -10.85
C GLY A 87 -17.97 12.27 -9.56
N LEU A 88 -16.75 12.20 -9.03
CA LEU A 88 -16.49 11.54 -7.75
C LEU A 88 -17.10 12.32 -6.58
N ARG A 89 -17.11 13.65 -6.63
CA ARG A 89 -17.79 14.48 -5.63
C ARG A 89 -19.28 14.20 -5.59
N LEU A 90 -19.90 14.03 -6.76
CA LEU A 90 -21.31 13.65 -6.85
C LEU A 90 -21.57 12.28 -6.22
N LEU A 91 -20.76 11.27 -6.55
CA LEU A 91 -20.87 9.94 -5.92
C LEU A 91 -20.74 10.03 -4.40
N LEU A 92 -19.74 10.77 -3.90
CA LEU A 92 -19.53 10.99 -2.46
C LEU A 92 -20.71 11.64 -1.77
N SER A 93 -21.36 12.61 -2.43
CA SER A 93 -22.49 13.33 -1.85
C SER A 93 -23.81 12.55 -1.88
N ARG A 94 -23.92 11.52 -2.72
CA ARG A 94 -25.14 10.79 -2.99
C ARG A 94 -25.11 9.31 -2.57
N ALA A 95 -23.93 8.76 -2.29
CA ALA A 95 -23.84 7.41 -1.74
C ALA A 95 -24.51 7.35 -0.36
N ARG A 96 -25.29 6.30 -0.11
CA ARG A 96 -25.95 6.09 1.18
C ARG A 96 -24.96 5.76 2.28
N ASN A 97 -23.96 4.94 1.94
CA ASN A 97 -22.88 4.57 2.84
C ASN A 97 -21.53 4.88 2.19
N LEU A 98 -20.61 5.26 3.02
CA LEU A 98 -19.22 5.47 2.65
C LEU A 98 -18.33 4.57 3.50
N THR A 99 -17.51 3.77 2.83
CA THR A 99 -16.58 2.84 3.45
C THR A 99 -15.17 3.22 3.04
N LEU A 100 -14.30 3.40 4.01
CA LEU A 100 -12.88 3.69 3.77
C LEU A 100 -12.09 2.40 3.66
N LEU A 101 -11.16 2.36 2.72
CA LEU A 101 -10.19 1.28 2.52
C LEU A 101 -8.81 1.74 2.99
N ASP A 102 -7.95 0.78 3.34
CA ASP A 102 -6.56 1.04 3.67
C ASP A 102 -5.82 1.73 2.52
N ASP A 103 -5.08 2.79 2.83
CA ASP A 103 -4.26 3.56 1.87
C ASP A 103 -2.74 3.39 2.14
N GLY A 104 -2.35 2.24 2.62
CA GLY A 104 -0.96 1.89 2.86
C GLY A 104 -0.39 2.48 4.14
N LEU A 105 0.55 3.44 4.06
CA LEU A 105 1.16 4.04 5.24
C LEU A 105 0.34 5.19 5.87
N ASP A 106 -0.65 5.73 5.19
CA ASP A 106 -1.41 6.86 5.71
C ASP A 106 -2.11 6.57 7.05
N PRO A 107 -2.69 5.36 7.31
CA PRO A 107 -3.25 5.01 8.61
C PRO A 107 -2.24 5.01 9.77
N TYR A 108 -0.96 4.96 9.47
CA TYR A 108 0.11 4.93 10.48
C TYR A 108 0.69 6.31 10.81
N ARG A 109 0.16 7.38 10.23
CA ARG A 109 0.56 8.76 10.47
C ARG A 109 -0.37 9.45 11.44
N ALA A 110 0.15 10.42 12.18
CA ALA A 110 -0.67 11.28 13.04
C ALA A 110 -1.63 12.15 12.20
N ARG A 111 -1.17 12.58 11.03
CA ARG A 111 -1.95 13.37 10.07
C ARG A 111 -1.90 12.71 8.70
N PRO A 112 -2.92 11.94 8.33
CA PRO A 112 -2.97 11.29 7.02
C PRO A 112 -2.90 12.33 5.89
N ARG A 113 -1.95 12.16 4.97
CA ARG A 113 -1.79 13.08 3.82
C ARG A 113 -2.87 12.92 2.76
N ALA A 114 -3.42 11.71 2.64
CA ALA A 114 -4.40 11.38 1.62
C ALA A 114 -5.82 11.79 1.97
N LEU A 115 -6.12 11.90 3.26
CA LEU A 115 -7.41 12.31 3.75
C LEU A 115 -7.32 13.75 4.24
N ASP A 116 -8.04 14.65 3.60
CA ASP A 116 -8.41 15.89 4.25
C ASP A 116 -9.25 15.53 5.48
N PRO A 117 -8.81 15.87 6.72
CA PRO A 117 -9.56 15.56 7.94
C PRO A 117 -10.98 16.10 7.95
N LEU A 118 -11.23 17.17 7.18
CA LEU A 118 -12.55 17.77 7.00
C LEU A 118 -13.37 17.06 5.90
N ALA A 119 -12.74 16.22 5.09
CA ALA A 119 -13.34 15.61 3.93
C ALA A 119 -14.20 14.38 4.26
N PHE A 120 -13.87 13.69 5.35
CA PHE A 120 -14.61 12.51 5.77
C PHE A 120 -15.17 12.70 7.19
N PRO A 121 -16.48 12.44 7.39
CA PRO A 121 -17.09 12.49 8.72
C PRO A 121 -16.42 11.51 9.67
N ALA A 122 -16.39 11.86 10.96
CA ALA A 122 -15.99 10.91 12.00
C ALA A 122 -16.98 9.74 12.07
N GLY A 123 -16.50 8.58 12.54
CA GLY A 123 -17.35 7.41 12.75
C GLY A 123 -17.68 6.57 11.52
N LEU A 124 -17.09 6.90 10.34
CA LEU A 124 -17.16 6.01 9.18
C LEU A 124 -16.47 4.68 9.46
N THR A 125 -16.94 3.62 8.82
CA THR A 125 -16.24 2.33 8.81
C THR A 125 -14.98 2.44 7.94
N CYS A 126 -13.86 2.00 8.49
CA CYS A 126 -12.57 1.93 7.80
C CYS A 126 -12.01 0.51 7.90
N TRP A 127 -11.69 -0.10 6.78
CA TRP A 127 -11.12 -1.44 6.73
C TRP A 127 -9.61 -1.35 6.49
N LEU A 128 -8.84 -1.86 7.43
CA LEU A 128 -7.39 -1.75 7.48
C LEU A 128 -6.73 -3.11 7.58
N PHE A 129 -5.55 -3.25 6.97
CA PHE A 129 -4.71 -4.42 7.17
C PHE A 129 -4.14 -4.46 8.59
N SER A 130 -3.95 -5.64 9.16
CA SER A 130 -3.55 -5.81 10.55
C SER A 130 -2.04 -5.96 10.75
N ASP A 131 -1.21 -5.51 9.79
CA ASP A 131 0.25 -5.70 9.85
C ASP A 131 0.91 -5.00 11.03
N ALA A 132 0.47 -3.80 11.37
CA ALA A 132 0.99 -3.05 12.52
C ALA A 132 -0.16 -2.32 13.26
N PRO A 133 -1.04 -3.04 13.96
CA PRO A 133 -2.27 -2.47 14.53
C PRO A 133 -1.99 -1.35 15.53
N ALA A 134 -0.92 -1.44 16.30
CA ALA A 134 -0.57 -0.40 17.29
C ALA A 134 -0.20 0.95 16.65
N TRP A 135 0.18 0.97 15.37
CA TRP A 135 0.57 2.20 14.69
C TRP A 135 -0.62 3.03 14.19
N ARG A 136 -1.82 2.45 14.20
CA ARG A 136 -3.05 3.04 13.62
C ARG A 136 -3.90 3.83 14.60
N ALA A 137 -3.37 4.17 15.77
CA ALA A 137 -4.15 4.76 16.86
C ALA A 137 -4.91 6.03 16.44
N SER A 138 -4.30 6.91 15.62
CA SER A 138 -4.94 8.14 15.15
C SER A 138 -6.16 7.89 14.26
N TRP A 139 -6.12 6.87 13.43
CA TRP A 139 -7.26 6.47 12.59
C TRP A 139 -8.36 5.81 13.40
N CYS A 140 -7.99 4.91 14.33
CA CYS A 140 -8.95 4.22 15.19
C CYS A 140 -9.64 5.18 16.17
N ALA A 141 -9.00 6.30 16.53
CA ALA A 141 -9.65 7.35 17.30
C ALA A 141 -10.73 8.11 16.52
N ARG A 142 -10.65 8.14 15.18
CA ARG A 142 -11.57 8.89 14.32
C ARG A 142 -12.61 8.01 13.62
N PHE A 143 -12.23 6.82 13.21
CA PHE A 143 -13.04 5.91 12.40
C PHE A 143 -13.32 4.61 13.13
N ARG A 144 -14.40 3.92 12.75
CA ARG A 144 -14.68 2.56 13.20
C ARG A 144 -13.80 1.59 12.41
N CYS A 145 -12.58 1.38 12.90
CA CYS A 145 -11.63 0.49 12.23
C CYS A 145 -12.06 -0.97 12.36
N ARG A 146 -12.02 -1.67 11.23
CA ARG A 146 -12.19 -3.11 11.10
C ARG A 146 -10.98 -3.71 10.41
N GLU A 147 -10.68 -4.96 10.69
CA GLU A 147 -9.48 -5.62 10.19
C GLU A 147 -9.77 -6.50 8.97
N LEU A 148 -8.87 -6.40 7.98
CA LEU A 148 -8.84 -7.25 6.79
C LEU A 148 -7.90 -8.46 6.95
N GLY A 149 -7.28 -8.63 8.12
CA GLY A 149 -6.15 -9.52 8.32
C GLY A 149 -4.83 -8.92 7.81
N PRO A 150 -3.69 -9.60 7.99
CA PRO A 150 -2.38 -9.09 7.58
C PRO A 150 -2.26 -9.03 6.05
N LEU A 151 -1.77 -7.92 5.50
CA LEU A 151 -1.42 -7.81 4.08
C LEU A 151 -0.26 -8.75 3.75
N TYR A 152 0.71 -8.82 4.67
CA TYR A 152 1.89 -9.67 4.60
C TYR A 152 1.78 -10.80 5.64
N PRO A 153 1.30 -12.00 5.26
CA PRO A 153 1.20 -13.12 6.20
C PRO A 153 2.59 -13.54 6.69
N ALA A 154 2.69 -13.83 7.98
CA ALA A 154 3.95 -14.19 8.62
C ALA A 154 4.57 -15.52 8.14
N SER A 155 3.82 -16.34 7.42
CA SER A 155 4.33 -17.57 6.83
C SER A 155 4.99 -17.26 5.49
N PRO A 156 6.28 -17.54 5.32
CA PRO A 156 6.91 -17.41 4.02
C PRO A 156 6.18 -18.31 3.01
N PRO A 157 6.00 -17.85 1.77
CA PRO A 157 5.48 -18.70 0.72
C PRO A 157 6.34 -19.98 0.63
N PRO A 158 5.77 -21.14 0.30
CA PRO A 158 6.52 -22.38 0.18
C PRO A 158 7.70 -22.16 -0.75
N ALA A 159 8.87 -22.64 -0.33
CA ALA A 159 10.11 -22.48 -1.06
C ALA A 159 9.94 -23.02 -2.48
N LEU A 160 9.91 -22.13 -3.46
CA LEU A 160 10.11 -22.55 -4.86
C LEU A 160 11.51 -23.16 -4.96
N PRO A 161 11.69 -24.25 -5.73
CA PRO A 161 12.97 -24.95 -5.77
C PRO A 161 14.08 -24.00 -6.25
N SER A 162 15.12 -23.96 -5.43
CA SER A 162 16.52 -23.70 -5.73
C SER A 162 16.87 -22.68 -6.81
N SER A 163 16.93 -21.44 -6.42
CA SER A 163 18.11 -20.61 -6.78
C SER A 163 18.89 -20.35 -5.49
N ALA A 164 20.22 -20.31 -5.56
CA ALA A 164 21.08 -19.98 -4.42
C ALA A 164 20.56 -18.73 -3.71
N PRO A 165 20.65 -18.64 -2.36
CA PRO A 165 20.19 -17.48 -1.63
C PRO A 165 20.83 -16.23 -2.24
N ALA A 166 19.99 -15.28 -2.61
CA ALA A 166 20.47 -14.02 -3.15
C ALA A 166 21.17 -13.24 -2.02
N SER A 167 22.41 -12.81 -2.26
CA SER A 167 23.26 -12.09 -1.31
C SER A 167 23.55 -10.68 -1.79
N GLY A 168 24.17 -9.86 -0.94
CA GLY A 168 24.46 -8.47 -1.22
C GLY A 168 23.38 -7.55 -0.66
N THR A 169 23.02 -6.48 -1.37
CA THR A 169 22.01 -5.53 -0.89
C THR A 169 20.77 -5.52 -1.78
N LEU A 170 19.62 -5.80 -1.20
CA LEU A 170 18.30 -5.60 -1.81
C LEU A 170 17.83 -4.18 -1.51
N ILE A 171 17.67 -3.37 -2.53
CA ILE A 171 17.24 -1.97 -2.43
C ILE A 171 15.77 -1.90 -2.88
N LEU A 172 14.88 -1.61 -1.94
CA LEU A 172 13.46 -1.38 -2.21
C LEU A 172 13.27 0.12 -2.43
N ASP A 173 13.23 0.53 -3.70
CA ASP A 173 13.21 1.94 -4.08
C ASP A 173 12.02 2.67 -3.47
N SER A 174 12.31 3.68 -2.65
CA SER A 174 11.33 4.39 -1.84
C SER A 174 11.89 5.74 -1.33
N PRO A 175 11.03 6.71 -1.00
CA PRO A 175 11.47 8.01 -0.46
C PRO A 175 12.37 7.87 0.77
N GLY A 176 13.44 8.66 0.83
CA GLY A 176 14.42 8.68 1.91
C GLY A 176 15.75 8.03 1.55
N LEU A 177 15.82 7.25 0.48
CA LEU A 177 17.04 6.57 0.06
C LEU A 177 18.12 7.52 -0.49
N GLU A 178 17.71 8.71 -0.93
CA GLU A 178 18.62 9.78 -1.36
C GLU A 178 19.62 10.13 -0.25
N GLY A 179 19.11 10.36 0.97
CA GLY A 179 19.93 10.70 2.12
C GLY A 179 20.90 9.58 2.54
N LEU A 180 20.54 8.32 2.30
CA LEU A 180 21.42 7.18 2.57
C LEU A 180 22.64 7.16 1.64
N ALA A 181 22.43 7.46 0.36
CA ALA A 181 23.50 7.51 -0.62
C ALA A 181 24.49 8.66 -0.33
N ASP A 182 23.97 9.81 0.12
CA ASP A 182 24.78 10.99 0.44
C ASP A 182 25.67 10.78 1.68
N GLN A 183 25.30 9.87 2.59
CA GLN A 183 26.12 9.55 3.77
C GLN A 183 27.37 8.72 3.46
N GLY A 184 27.59 8.32 2.21
CA GLY A 184 28.80 7.61 1.77
C GLY A 184 29.03 6.24 2.44
N ARG A 185 28.03 5.66 3.09
CA ARG A 185 28.16 4.36 3.72
C ARG A 185 28.19 3.26 2.66
N PRO A 186 29.25 2.46 2.58
CA PRO A 186 29.32 1.37 1.61
C PRO A 186 28.26 0.32 1.91
N LEU A 187 27.33 0.13 0.99
CA LEU A 187 26.43 -1.00 1.01
C LEU A 187 27.06 -2.21 0.30
N PRO A 188 27.00 -3.41 0.89
CA PRO A 188 27.54 -4.62 0.27
C PRO A 188 26.99 -4.84 -1.14
N ARG A 189 27.87 -5.06 -2.12
CA ARG A 189 27.47 -5.45 -3.48
C ARG A 189 27.44 -6.99 -3.63
N PRO A 190 26.74 -7.56 -4.62
CA PRO A 190 25.99 -6.85 -5.67
C PRO A 190 24.68 -6.25 -5.15
N TRP A 191 24.20 -5.21 -5.84
CA TRP A 191 22.90 -4.62 -5.55
C TRP A 191 21.80 -5.24 -6.39
N CYS A 192 20.63 -5.42 -5.77
CA CYS A 192 19.40 -5.75 -6.47
C CYS A 192 18.38 -4.64 -6.21
N LEU A 193 18.14 -3.80 -7.20
CA LEU A 193 17.19 -2.70 -7.11
C LEU A 193 15.81 -3.19 -7.54
N VAL A 194 14.83 -3.07 -6.66
CA VAL A 194 13.41 -3.20 -6.96
C VAL A 194 12.83 -1.80 -7.14
N PRO A 195 12.47 -1.40 -8.37
CA PRO A 195 11.99 -0.05 -8.65
C PRO A 195 10.69 0.25 -7.91
N HIS A 196 10.50 1.53 -7.57
CA HIS A 196 9.22 1.99 -7.03
C HIS A 196 8.08 1.69 -8.02
N PRO A 197 6.91 1.20 -7.56
CA PRO A 197 5.80 0.82 -8.46
C PRO A 197 5.21 1.99 -9.24
N VAL A 198 5.45 3.23 -8.82
CA VAL A 198 5.03 4.42 -9.57
C VAL A 198 6.09 4.77 -10.59
N VAL A 199 5.76 4.60 -11.87
CA VAL A 199 6.63 4.89 -13.01
C VAL A 199 7.21 6.32 -12.95
N GLY A 200 8.52 6.45 -13.17
CA GLY A 200 9.21 7.75 -13.19
C GLY A 200 9.64 8.29 -11.83
N LYS A 201 9.33 7.60 -10.74
CA LYS A 201 9.86 7.93 -9.41
C LYS A 201 10.98 6.97 -9.06
N ARG A 202 12.20 7.47 -9.03
CA ARG A 202 13.37 6.76 -8.52
C ARG A 202 13.96 7.58 -7.38
N SER A 203 14.05 6.97 -6.21
CA SER A 203 14.65 7.58 -5.02
C SER A 203 16.09 7.12 -4.79
N TRP A 204 16.49 6.01 -5.40
CA TRP A 204 17.87 5.54 -5.36
C TRP A 204 18.73 6.30 -6.38
N PRO A 205 19.67 7.16 -5.97
CA PRO A 205 20.36 8.08 -6.87
C PRO A 205 21.59 7.46 -7.53
N LEU A 206 22.17 6.41 -6.93
CA LEU A 206 23.44 5.86 -7.43
C LEU A 206 23.22 4.97 -8.67
N PRO A 207 24.18 4.97 -9.61
CA PRO A 207 24.16 4.10 -10.77
C PRO A 207 24.34 2.62 -10.37
N LEU A 208 23.72 1.74 -11.13
CA LEU A 208 23.99 0.31 -11.06
C LEU A 208 25.29 0.01 -11.83
N GLU A 209 26.16 -0.84 -11.26
CA GLU A 209 27.42 -1.25 -11.82
C GLU A 209 27.36 -2.68 -12.36
N ALA A 210 28.48 -3.15 -12.93
CA ALA A 210 28.61 -4.53 -13.39
C ALA A 210 28.35 -5.52 -12.24
N GLY A 211 27.40 -6.43 -12.43
CA GLY A 211 26.98 -7.40 -11.40
C GLY A 211 25.73 -6.98 -10.62
N ASP A 212 25.35 -5.70 -10.64
CA ASP A 212 24.09 -5.23 -10.07
C ASP A 212 22.90 -5.59 -10.99
N ARG A 213 21.72 -5.67 -10.41
CA ARG A 213 20.51 -6.05 -11.15
C ARG A 213 19.39 -5.07 -10.83
N CYS A 214 18.61 -4.73 -11.86
CA CYS A 214 17.31 -4.11 -11.68
C CYS A 214 16.25 -5.18 -11.90
N ARG A 215 15.44 -5.48 -10.90
CA ARG A 215 14.42 -6.53 -10.96
C ARG A 215 13.05 -5.93 -10.66
N PRO A 216 12.28 -5.56 -11.69
CA PRO A 216 10.88 -5.22 -11.48
C PRO A 216 10.14 -6.48 -11.01
N GLY A 217 9.31 -6.35 -9.99
CA GLY A 217 8.54 -7.47 -9.46
C GLY A 217 8.02 -7.23 -8.04
N ALA A 218 7.45 -8.27 -7.46
CA ALA A 218 6.96 -8.24 -6.11
C ALA A 218 8.13 -8.43 -5.12
N PRO A 219 8.49 -7.43 -4.33
CA PRO A 219 9.54 -7.55 -3.32
C PRO A 219 9.22 -8.62 -2.28
N GLU A 220 7.95 -8.92 -2.09
CA GLU A 220 7.44 -9.97 -1.21
C GLU A 220 7.99 -11.36 -1.54
N ASP A 221 8.29 -11.63 -2.81
CA ASP A 221 8.89 -12.89 -3.26
C ASP A 221 10.41 -12.96 -2.97
N LEU A 222 11.07 -11.81 -2.86
CA LEU A 222 12.50 -11.70 -2.65
C LEU A 222 12.88 -11.67 -1.17
N LEU A 223 12.13 -10.95 -0.35
CA LEU A 223 12.42 -10.71 1.05
C LEU A 223 12.65 -11.99 1.87
N PRO A 224 11.83 -13.06 1.74
CA PRO A 224 12.01 -14.28 2.54
C PRO A 224 13.26 -15.09 2.16
N ARG A 225 13.90 -14.77 1.04
CA ARG A 225 15.04 -15.53 0.49
C ARG A 225 16.32 -14.71 0.45
N TRP A 226 16.23 -13.42 0.78
CA TRP A 226 17.39 -12.55 0.73
C TRP A 226 18.25 -12.75 1.96
N GLN A 227 19.52 -13.08 1.73
CA GLN A 227 20.55 -13.16 2.78
C GLN A 227 21.55 -12.04 2.57
N GLY A 228 21.59 -11.09 3.49
CA GLY A 228 22.49 -9.94 3.39
C GLY A 228 21.84 -8.69 3.97
N THR A 229 21.80 -7.62 3.19
CA THR A 229 21.23 -6.34 3.62
C THR A 229 19.98 -6.03 2.80
N VAL A 230 18.94 -5.58 3.46
CA VAL A 230 17.74 -4.99 2.83
C VAL A 230 17.72 -3.51 3.19
N VAL A 231 17.45 -2.66 2.20
CA VAL A 231 17.36 -1.21 2.36
C VAL A 231 15.99 -0.75 1.90
N VAL A 232 15.30 0.04 2.71
CA VAL A 232 13.96 0.55 2.41
C VAL A 232 13.77 1.94 3.01
N GLY A 233 13.01 2.79 2.32
CA GLY A 233 12.60 4.11 2.81
C GLY A 233 11.15 4.16 3.26
N GLU A 234 10.55 5.36 3.20
CA GLU A 234 9.16 5.60 3.59
C GLU A 234 8.17 5.07 2.55
N SER A 235 7.84 3.78 2.63
CA SER A 235 6.82 3.14 1.79
C SER A 235 6.16 1.99 2.53
N LEU A 236 5.08 1.44 1.98
CA LEU A 236 4.46 0.23 2.53
C LEU A 236 5.42 -0.97 2.53
N LEU A 237 6.41 -0.99 1.65
CA LEU A 237 7.45 -2.01 1.61
C LEU A 237 8.28 -2.08 2.92
N LEU A 238 8.26 -1.01 3.72
CA LEU A 238 8.80 -1.02 5.07
C LEU A 238 8.12 -2.10 5.94
N LEU A 239 6.79 -2.21 5.90
CA LEU A 239 6.07 -3.25 6.64
C LEU A 239 6.37 -4.64 6.08
N ALA A 240 6.46 -4.77 4.75
CA ALA A 240 6.89 -6.01 4.11
C ALA A 240 8.30 -6.41 4.57
N ALA A 241 9.26 -5.49 4.55
CA ALA A 241 10.63 -5.74 4.98
C ALA A 241 10.73 -6.13 6.46
N LEU A 242 9.96 -5.48 7.34
CA LEU A 242 9.91 -5.85 8.75
C LEU A 242 9.36 -7.26 8.98
N ARG A 243 8.39 -7.70 8.17
CA ARG A 243 7.68 -8.96 8.39
C ARG A 243 8.20 -10.14 7.61
N LEU A 244 8.64 -9.93 6.37
CA LEU A 244 8.94 -11.00 5.44
C LEU A 244 10.44 -11.27 5.28
N ARG A 245 11.33 -10.40 5.78
CA ARG A 245 12.77 -10.64 5.60
C ARG A 245 13.22 -11.96 6.24
N ALA A 246 14.16 -12.62 5.59
CA ALA A 246 14.75 -13.84 6.12
C ALA A 246 15.41 -13.59 7.50
N PRO A 247 15.38 -14.57 8.42
CA PRO A 247 16.14 -14.48 9.66
C PRO A 247 17.64 -14.23 9.40
N GLY A 248 18.24 -13.36 10.20
CA GLY A 248 19.65 -12.97 10.02
C GLY A 248 19.90 -11.88 8.97
N THR A 249 18.90 -11.47 8.20
CA THR A 249 19.00 -10.38 7.24
C THR A 249 19.05 -9.02 7.95
N ARG A 250 20.05 -8.22 7.65
CA ARG A 250 20.15 -6.84 8.14
C ARG A 250 19.13 -5.95 7.40
N LEU A 251 18.36 -5.16 8.13
CA LEU A 251 17.42 -4.20 7.58
C LEU A 251 17.88 -2.77 7.89
N ILE A 252 18.09 -1.96 6.86
CA ILE A 252 18.36 -0.53 6.97
C ILE A 252 17.13 0.23 6.53
N ILE A 253 16.60 1.06 7.43
CA ILE A 253 15.42 1.89 7.19
C ILE A 253 15.90 3.33 7.09
N ALA A 254 15.73 3.95 5.92
CA ALA A 254 16.09 5.34 5.67
C ALA A 254 14.82 6.17 5.54
N LEU A 255 14.53 6.99 6.53
CA LEU A 255 13.35 7.86 6.53
C LEU A 255 13.73 9.28 6.14
N PRO A 256 13.00 9.92 5.20
CA PRO A 256 13.24 11.32 4.88
C PRO A 256 12.98 12.23 6.10
N PRO A 257 13.62 13.40 6.19
CA PRO A 257 13.41 14.35 7.29
C PRO A 257 11.94 14.78 7.43
N THR A 258 11.20 14.73 6.33
CA THR A 258 9.77 15.08 6.25
C THR A 258 8.83 13.97 6.72
N THR A 259 9.36 12.81 7.15
CA THR A 259 8.55 11.71 7.67
C THR A 259 7.74 12.17 8.89
N ASP A 260 6.47 11.79 8.91
CA ASP A 260 5.58 12.06 10.05
C ASP A 260 6.18 11.56 11.37
N ALA A 261 6.16 12.42 12.39
CA ALA A 261 6.80 12.13 13.68
C ALA A 261 6.24 10.86 14.37
N HIS A 262 4.94 10.59 14.21
CA HIS A 262 4.33 9.39 14.78
C HIS A 262 4.84 8.12 14.08
N LEU A 263 4.87 8.11 12.75
CA LEU A 263 5.44 7.01 11.97
C LEU A 263 6.92 6.79 12.33
N ARG A 264 7.72 7.86 12.40
CA ARG A 264 9.14 7.81 12.79
C ARG A 264 9.31 7.16 14.18
N ALA A 265 8.53 7.57 15.16
CA ALA A 265 8.59 7.01 16.51
C ALA A 265 8.20 5.52 16.56
N GLN A 266 7.25 5.08 15.72
CA GLN A 266 6.90 3.66 15.61
C GLN A 266 8.05 2.84 15.02
N VAL A 267 8.64 3.32 13.92
CA VAL A 267 9.79 2.67 13.28
C VAL A 267 10.98 2.59 14.21
N ALA A 268 11.27 3.67 14.95
CA ALA A 268 12.35 3.70 15.93
C ALA A 268 12.15 2.66 17.06
N ARG A 269 10.92 2.48 17.51
CA ARG A 269 10.58 1.44 18.51
C ARG A 269 10.81 0.02 17.98
N GLU A 270 10.46 -0.24 16.74
CA GLU A 270 10.72 -1.55 16.12
C GLU A 270 12.23 -1.77 15.93
N ALA A 271 12.95 -0.75 15.45
CA ALA A 271 14.41 -0.83 15.32
C ALA A 271 15.11 -1.10 16.69
N ALA A 272 14.63 -0.50 17.77
CA ALA A 272 15.19 -0.73 19.09
C ALA A 272 14.96 -2.16 19.64
N ARG A 273 13.98 -2.88 19.13
CA ARG A 273 13.67 -4.26 19.54
C ARG A 273 14.48 -5.32 18.81
N GLU A 274 15.01 -4.99 17.65
CA GLU A 274 15.67 -5.93 16.76
C GLU A 274 17.07 -5.45 16.38
N PRO A 275 18.14 -6.11 16.84
CA PRO A 275 19.52 -5.62 16.67
C PRO A 275 19.99 -5.56 15.22
N LEU A 276 19.32 -6.27 14.31
CA LEU A 276 19.61 -6.25 12.87
C LEU A 276 18.83 -5.15 12.10
N VAL A 277 17.97 -4.41 12.80
CA VAL A 277 17.24 -3.29 12.21
C VAL A 277 17.94 -1.99 12.59
N VAL A 278 18.34 -1.24 11.58
CA VAL A 278 19.04 0.05 11.74
C VAL A 278 18.19 1.15 11.16
N LEU A 279 17.75 2.08 11.99
CA LEU A 279 17.12 3.31 11.52
C LEU A 279 18.21 4.33 11.19
N GLN A 280 18.16 4.88 10.00
CA GLN A 280 18.99 6.00 9.59
C GLN A 280 18.11 7.25 9.45
N GLU A 281 18.54 8.31 10.12
CA GLU A 281 17.94 9.64 9.97
C GLU A 281 18.69 10.36 8.86
N GLY A 282 17.95 10.78 7.85
CA GLY A 282 18.47 11.56 6.74
C GLY A 282 18.64 13.03 7.08
#